data_887a626b77010dc147890b0c7bcef642
#
_entry.id   887a626b77010dc147890b0c7bcef642
#
_cell.length_a   1.000
_cell.length_b   1.000
_cell.length_c   1.000
_cell.angle_alpha   90.00
_cell.angle_beta   90.00
_cell.angle_gamma   90.00
#
_symmetry.space_group_name_H-M   'P 1'
#
loop_
_entity.id
_entity.type
_entity.pdbx_description
1 polymer ?
#
loop_
_entity_poly.entity_id
_entity_poly.type
_entity_poly.pdbx_seq_one_letter_code
_entity_poly.pdbx_strand_id
1 'polypeptide(L)'
;LDPVNFDGKNQTVLKNRNVGGAGGFTRGMIEVMRRRDLFTHVLLMDDDAQIDPHSIERTCAFLSLLRPEHRDLFIGGATLRLDLQHVQLEAGAIWDNNVLINLKCNYDLSEELDLLKNNIDESHNYNAWVYFCIPLMAISDQKLPMPLFVRGDEMEFGTCNIRKLLEMNGVCAWHAPVHNRYSFFMTYYVLRNQLILNALYDRKFNARGAVGVIFHNI
;
A
#
# COMPACT_ATOMS: atom_id res chain seq x y z
N LEU A 1 12.68 -8.27 -13.50
CA LEU A 1 13.55 -7.07 -13.53
C LEU A 1 14.84 -7.43 -14.24
N ASP A 2 15.12 -6.73 -15.31
CA ASP A 2 16.34 -6.90 -16.06
C ASP A 2 17.49 -6.23 -15.26
N PRO A 3 18.52 -6.95 -14.81
CA PRO A 3 19.57 -6.40 -13.96
C PRO A 3 20.50 -5.39 -14.67
N VAL A 4 20.21 -5.06 -15.92
CA VAL A 4 21.10 -4.29 -16.81
C VAL A 4 21.24 -2.80 -16.44
N ASN A 5 20.40 -2.26 -15.60
CA ASN A 5 20.37 -0.80 -15.30
C ASN A 5 20.76 -0.43 -13.87
N PHE A 6 21.42 -1.32 -13.13
CA PHE A 6 21.87 -1.01 -11.77
C PHE A 6 23.34 -0.58 -11.77
N ASP A 7 23.59 0.66 -11.35
CA ASP A 7 24.96 1.21 -11.24
C ASP A 7 25.77 0.65 -10.06
N GLY A 8 25.12 -0.13 -9.21
CA GLY A 8 25.71 -0.87 -8.10
C GLY A 8 26.17 -0.03 -6.89
N LYS A 9 26.10 1.29 -6.96
CA LYS A 9 26.64 2.14 -5.87
C LYS A 9 25.68 2.32 -4.69
N ASN A 10 24.37 2.44 -4.96
CA ASN A 10 23.33 2.66 -3.93
C ASN A 10 22.17 1.68 -4.07
N GLN A 11 22.37 0.60 -4.81
CA GLN A 11 21.33 -0.36 -5.16
C GLN A 11 21.75 -1.75 -4.73
N THR A 12 20.82 -2.50 -4.17
CA THR A 12 21.03 -3.89 -3.77
C THR A 12 19.93 -4.76 -4.35
N VAL A 13 20.30 -5.70 -5.19
CA VAL A 13 19.37 -6.70 -5.72
C VAL A 13 19.36 -7.90 -4.80
N LEU A 14 18.20 -8.18 -4.21
CA LEU A 14 18.01 -9.34 -3.34
C LEU A 14 17.29 -10.44 -4.11
N LYS A 15 17.96 -11.58 -4.32
CA LYS A 15 17.29 -12.75 -4.87
C LYS A 15 16.21 -13.24 -3.91
N ASN A 16 15.00 -13.46 -4.43
CA ASN A 16 13.89 -14.02 -3.69
C ASN A 16 13.19 -15.09 -4.54
N ARG A 17 12.46 -16.01 -3.90
CA ARG A 17 11.53 -16.87 -4.61
C ARG A 17 10.34 -16.03 -5.05
N ASN A 18 9.66 -16.43 -6.13
CA ASN A 18 8.40 -15.79 -6.48
C ASN A 18 7.32 -16.25 -5.47
N VAL A 19 7.17 -15.47 -4.42
CA VAL A 19 6.17 -15.62 -3.36
C VAL A 19 5.18 -14.44 -3.34
N GLY A 20 5.01 -13.81 -4.51
CA GLY A 20 4.12 -12.68 -4.74
C GLY A 20 4.62 -11.36 -4.14
N GLY A 21 3.78 -10.33 -4.21
CA GLY A 21 4.05 -9.01 -3.63
C GLY A 21 4.32 -9.11 -2.12
N ALA A 22 3.47 -9.84 -1.38
CA ALA A 22 3.66 -10.09 0.04
C ALA A 22 5.09 -10.53 0.39
N GLY A 23 5.64 -11.49 -0.36
CA GLY A 23 6.97 -12.00 -0.11
C GLY A 23 8.09 -11.09 -0.59
N GLY A 24 7.88 -10.33 -1.67
CA GLY A 24 8.81 -9.33 -2.17
C GLY A 24 9.03 -8.22 -1.15
N PHE A 25 7.97 -7.58 -0.72
CA PHE A 25 8.00 -6.51 0.29
C PHE A 25 8.50 -7.00 1.65
N THR A 26 8.04 -8.19 2.10
CA THR A 26 8.55 -8.80 3.34
C THR A 26 10.06 -9.00 3.29
N ARG A 27 10.61 -9.45 2.16
CA ARG A 27 12.06 -9.63 2.00
C ARG A 27 12.82 -8.31 2.14
N GLY A 28 12.29 -7.23 1.55
CA GLY A 28 12.81 -5.87 1.70
C GLY A 28 12.76 -5.39 3.15
N MET A 29 11.62 -5.56 3.82
CA MET A 29 11.43 -5.19 5.22
C MET A 29 12.43 -5.92 6.14
N ILE A 30 12.65 -7.23 5.97
CA ILE A 30 13.64 -8.01 6.72
C ILE A 30 15.05 -7.45 6.53
N GLU A 31 15.42 -7.07 5.32
CA GLU A 31 16.73 -6.49 5.05
C GLU A 31 16.92 -5.13 5.72
N VAL A 32 15.89 -4.28 5.69
CA VAL A 32 15.93 -2.98 6.38
C VAL A 32 15.97 -3.15 7.89
N MET A 33 15.24 -4.12 8.46
CA MET A 33 15.30 -4.43 9.90
C MET A 33 16.69 -4.83 10.37
N ARG A 34 17.48 -5.49 9.54
CA ARG A 34 18.89 -5.84 9.86
C ARG A 34 19.80 -4.61 9.98
N ARG A 35 19.37 -3.49 9.42
CA ARG A 35 20.11 -2.21 9.36
C ARG A 35 19.33 -1.08 10.04
N ARG A 36 18.49 -1.39 11.02
CA ARG A 36 17.60 -0.40 11.64
C ARG A 36 18.31 0.79 12.29
N ASP A 37 19.59 0.66 12.59
CA ASP A 37 20.41 1.77 13.11
C ASP A 37 20.71 2.85 12.04
N LEU A 38 20.53 2.50 10.75
CA LEU A 38 20.78 3.40 9.63
C LEU A 38 19.50 4.06 9.08
N PHE A 39 18.32 3.52 9.40
CA PHE A 39 17.07 3.94 8.80
C PHE A 39 15.99 4.20 9.85
N THR A 40 15.17 5.19 9.60
CA THR A 40 13.99 5.50 10.43
C THR A 40 12.70 5.02 9.77
N HIS A 41 12.65 5.06 8.45
CA HIS A 41 11.50 4.68 7.63
C HIS A 41 11.95 3.84 6.44
N VAL A 42 11.03 3.11 5.86
CA VAL A 42 11.18 2.40 4.58
C VAL A 42 10.05 2.83 3.65
N LEU A 43 10.40 3.15 2.42
CA LEU A 43 9.43 3.45 1.36
C LEU A 43 9.21 2.18 0.53
N LEU A 44 7.99 1.69 0.50
CA LEU A 44 7.54 0.61 -0.38
C LEU A 44 7.00 1.21 -1.66
N MET A 45 7.35 0.59 -2.78
CA MET A 45 6.89 0.99 -4.11
C MET A 45 6.79 -0.24 -5.01
N ASP A 46 5.74 -0.28 -5.83
CA ASP A 46 5.63 -1.30 -6.88
C ASP A 46 6.67 -1.06 -7.99
N ASP A 47 7.17 -2.13 -8.58
CA ASP A 47 8.22 -2.09 -9.61
C ASP A 47 7.70 -1.64 -10.99
N ASP A 48 6.39 -1.61 -11.17
CA ASP A 48 5.71 -1.12 -12.37
C ASP A 48 5.00 0.25 -12.17
N ALA A 49 5.24 0.89 -11.03
CA ALA A 49 4.78 2.25 -10.78
C ALA A 49 5.75 3.30 -11.36
N GLN A 50 5.21 4.39 -11.84
CA GLN A 50 5.94 5.58 -12.24
C GLN A 50 5.90 6.61 -11.12
N ILE A 51 7.04 7.19 -10.73
CA ILE A 51 7.13 8.12 -9.60
C ILE A 51 7.82 9.40 -10.04
N ASP A 52 7.26 10.52 -9.57
CA ASP A 52 7.97 11.79 -9.61
C ASP A 52 9.02 11.81 -8.49
N PRO A 53 10.32 12.00 -8.78
CA PRO A 53 11.36 12.14 -7.77
C PRO A 53 11.03 13.15 -6.67
N HIS A 54 10.31 14.23 -6.98
CA HIS A 54 9.87 15.21 -5.99
C HIS A 54 8.90 14.62 -4.94
N SER A 55 8.19 13.54 -5.23
CA SER A 55 7.38 12.83 -4.21
C SER A 55 8.27 12.28 -3.11
N ILE A 56 9.43 11.69 -3.47
CA ILE A 56 10.43 11.18 -2.52
C ILE A 56 11.06 12.33 -1.74
N GLU A 57 11.46 13.40 -2.44
CA GLU A 57 12.06 14.58 -1.80
C GLU A 57 11.12 15.23 -0.77
N ARG A 58 9.83 15.39 -1.12
CA ARG A 58 8.81 15.93 -0.21
C ARG A 58 8.61 15.02 1.00
N THR A 59 8.54 13.72 0.80
CA THR A 59 8.42 12.75 1.89
C THR A 59 9.63 12.83 2.83
N CYS A 60 10.86 12.85 2.31
CA CYS A 60 12.08 12.99 3.08
C CYS A 60 12.13 14.33 3.85
N ALA A 61 11.78 15.43 3.18
CA ALA A 61 11.73 16.75 3.79
C ALA A 61 10.71 16.78 4.94
N PHE A 62 9.52 16.26 4.74
CA PHE A 62 8.48 16.17 5.76
C PHE A 62 8.94 15.34 6.96
N LEU A 63 9.49 14.14 6.71
CA LEU A 63 10.02 13.27 7.77
C LEU A 63 11.13 13.94 8.60
N SER A 64 11.96 14.77 7.96
CA SER A 64 13.03 15.50 8.65
C SER A 64 12.51 16.58 9.61
N LEU A 65 11.31 17.08 9.38
CA LEU A 65 10.63 18.09 10.19
C LEU A 65 9.74 17.50 11.29
N LEU A 66 9.51 16.18 11.29
CA LEU A 66 8.67 15.52 12.29
C LEU A 66 9.28 15.64 13.68
N ARG A 67 8.45 16.01 14.63
CA ARG A 67 8.81 15.94 16.05
C ARG A 67 9.01 14.49 16.48
N PRO A 68 9.84 14.21 17.51
CA PRO A 68 10.09 12.85 17.97
C PRO A 68 8.83 12.03 18.29
N GLU A 69 7.80 12.68 18.83
CA GLU A 69 6.52 12.07 19.21
C GLU A 69 5.65 11.63 18.01
N HIS A 70 6.03 12.04 16.79
CA HIS A 70 5.32 11.69 15.54
C HIS A 70 6.14 10.78 14.62
N ARG A 71 7.25 10.23 15.07
CA ARG A 71 8.10 9.32 14.28
C ARG A 71 7.44 7.97 13.98
N ASP A 72 6.28 7.71 14.58
CA ASP A 72 5.42 6.55 14.31
C ASP A 72 4.44 6.78 13.15
N LEU A 73 4.53 7.92 12.46
CA LEU A 73 3.63 8.30 11.37
C LEU A 73 3.96 7.51 10.09
N PHE A 74 2.93 6.93 9.51
CA PHE A 74 2.95 6.37 8.17
C PHE A 74 2.60 7.47 7.17
N ILE A 75 3.21 7.44 5.97
CA ILE A 75 2.89 8.39 4.90
C ILE A 75 2.44 7.61 3.68
N GLY A 76 1.21 7.87 3.26
CA GLY A 76 0.64 7.38 2.02
C GLY A 76 0.86 8.37 0.87
N GLY A 77 0.98 7.85 -0.33
CA GLY A 77 0.90 8.62 -1.55
C GLY A 77 -0.32 8.21 -2.37
N ALA A 78 -0.93 9.18 -3.04
CA ALA A 78 -2.04 8.90 -3.93
C ALA A 78 -1.62 8.03 -5.12
N THR A 79 -2.49 7.13 -5.54
CA THR A 79 -2.32 6.36 -6.77
C THR A 79 -3.08 7.07 -7.89
N LEU A 80 -2.35 7.49 -8.93
CA LEU A 80 -2.91 8.13 -10.11
C LEU A 80 -2.88 7.16 -11.30
N ARG A 81 -3.70 7.42 -12.29
CA ARG A 81 -3.73 6.64 -13.53
C ARG A 81 -2.52 6.94 -14.40
N LEU A 82 -1.87 5.89 -14.88
CA LEU A 82 -0.74 6.03 -15.79
C LEU A 82 -1.18 6.50 -17.20
N ASP A 83 -2.37 6.12 -17.63
CA ASP A 83 -2.96 6.46 -18.94
C ASP A 83 -3.68 7.82 -18.95
N LEU A 84 -4.11 8.31 -17.78
CA LEU A 84 -4.76 9.62 -17.57
C LEU A 84 -4.15 10.27 -16.33
N GLN A 85 -2.99 10.88 -16.48
CA GLN A 85 -2.10 11.28 -15.37
C GLN A 85 -2.69 12.28 -14.37
N HIS A 86 -3.76 12.98 -14.73
CA HIS A 86 -4.50 13.90 -13.86
C HIS A 86 -5.63 13.22 -13.09
N VAL A 87 -5.93 11.94 -13.36
CA VAL A 87 -7.00 11.22 -12.69
C VAL A 87 -6.44 10.37 -11.56
N GLN A 88 -6.92 10.62 -10.36
CA GLN A 88 -6.59 9.87 -9.15
C GLN A 88 -7.43 8.61 -9.07
N LEU A 89 -6.80 7.45 -8.94
CA LEU A 89 -7.48 6.17 -8.70
C LEU A 89 -7.99 6.08 -7.27
N GLU A 90 -7.11 6.43 -6.31
CA GLU A 90 -7.41 6.43 -4.88
C GLU A 90 -6.35 7.23 -4.11
N ALA A 91 -6.70 7.67 -2.91
CA ALA A 91 -5.77 8.13 -1.90
C ALA A 91 -6.24 7.63 -0.53
N GLY A 92 -5.62 6.53 -0.08
CA GLY A 92 -6.03 5.80 1.11
C GLY A 92 -7.31 4.98 0.93
N ALA A 93 -7.59 4.14 1.92
CA ALA A 93 -8.83 3.37 2.00
C ALA A 93 -9.19 3.02 3.44
N ILE A 94 -10.42 2.59 3.64
CA ILE A 94 -10.93 2.05 4.89
C ILE A 94 -11.23 0.57 4.69
N TRP A 95 -10.68 -0.26 5.57
CA TRP A 95 -11.14 -1.62 5.72
C TRP A 95 -12.21 -1.65 6.81
N ASP A 96 -13.45 -1.82 6.43
CA ASP A 96 -14.58 -1.89 7.33
C ASP A 96 -15.51 -3.04 6.96
N ASN A 97 -15.92 -3.83 7.94
CA ASN A 97 -16.84 -4.96 7.78
C ASN A 97 -16.50 -5.86 6.58
N ASN A 98 -15.20 -6.15 6.40
CA ASN A 98 -14.69 -7.03 5.35
C ASN A 98 -14.77 -6.47 3.93
N VAL A 99 -14.97 -5.20 3.78
CA VAL A 99 -14.99 -4.48 2.51
C VAL A 99 -13.90 -3.42 2.51
N LEU A 100 -13.12 -3.37 1.44
CA LEU A 100 -12.21 -2.27 1.18
C LEU A 100 -12.99 -1.14 0.52
N ILE A 101 -13.02 0.01 1.16
CA ILE A 101 -13.64 1.23 0.66
C ILE A 101 -12.53 2.19 0.31
N ASN A 102 -12.19 2.27 -0.97
CA ASN A 102 -11.19 3.22 -1.46
C ASN A 102 -11.71 4.65 -1.29
N LEU A 103 -10.84 5.54 -0.85
CA LEU A 103 -11.16 6.95 -0.67
C LEU A 103 -10.67 7.78 -1.85
N LYS A 104 -11.33 8.92 -2.05
CA LYS A 104 -10.95 9.93 -3.06
C LYS A 104 -10.79 9.34 -4.47
N CYS A 105 -11.70 8.41 -4.82
CA CYS A 105 -11.65 7.65 -6.06
C CYS A 105 -12.10 8.48 -7.26
N ASN A 106 -11.36 8.28 -8.37
CA ASN A 106 -11.70 8.83 -9.67
C ASN A 106 -11.82 10.36 -9.68
N TYR A 107 -11.08 11.06 -8.80
CA TYR A 107 -11.01 12.51 -8.83
C TYR A 107 -10.18 12.96 -10.03
N ASP A 108 -10.73 13.88 -10.80
CA ASP A 108 -10.01 14.61 -11.84
C ASP A 108 -9.31 15.82 -11.20
N LEU A 109 -8.01 15.70 -10.96
CA LEU A 109 -7.23 16.74 -10.28
C LEU A 109 -6.99 17.98 -11.15
N SER A 110 -7.45 18.00 -12.40
CA SER A 110 -7.53 19.21 -13.23
C SER A 110 -8.79 20.04 -12.93
N GLU A 111 -9.78 19.46 -12.25
CA GLU A 111 -11.03 20.13 -11.89
C GLU A 111 -10.95 20.71 -10.47
N GLU A 112 -11.29 22.00 -10.33
CA GLU A 112 -11.20 22.73 -9.05
C GLU A 112 -11.97 22.05 -7.92
N LEU A 113 -13.17 21.55 -8.19
CA LEU A 113 -14.01 20.92 -7.18
C LEU A 113 -13.41 19.65 -6.64
N ASP A 114 -12.84 18.80 -7.50
CA ASP A 114 -12.22 17.55 -7.10
C ASP A 114 -10.88 17.80 -6.39
N LEU A 115 -10.14 18.82 -6.82
CA LEU A 115 -8.95 19.27 -6.11
C LEU A 115 -9.26 19.77 -4.70
N LEU A 116 -10.36 20.50 -4.51
CA LEU A 116 -10.81 20.94 -3.18
C LEU A 116 -11.25 19.76 -2.31
N LYS A 117 -12.01 18.81 -2.85
CA LYS A 117 -12.40 17.58 -2.14
C LYS A 117 -11.18 16.75 -1.73
N ASN A 118 -10.16 16.70 -2.59
CA ASN A 118 -8.94 15.96 -2.31
C ASN A 118 -8.19 16.48 -1.06
N ASN A 119 -8.38 17.75 -0.69
CA ASN A 119 -7.80 18.35 0.50
C ASN A 119 -8.56 18.04 1.81
N ILE A 120 -9.72 17.38 1.74
CA ILE A 120 -10.48 17.02 2.94
C ILE A 120 -9.79 15.83 3.61
N ASP A 121 -9.48 15.97 4.91
CA ASP A 121 -8.97 14.85 5.71
C ASP A 121 -10.07 13.82 5.94
N GLU A 122 -9.75 12.57 5.61
CA GLU A 122 -10.60 11.42 5.86
C GLU A 122 -9.82 10.39 6.68
N SER A 123 -10.48 9.82 7.68
CA SER A 123 -9.87 8.75 8.48
C SER A 123 -9.71 7.50 7.64
N HIS A 124 -8.52 6.95 7.58
CA HIS A 124 -8.22 5.76 6.80
C HIS A 124 -7.21 4.87 7.54
N ASN A 125 -7.21 3.58 7.25
CA ASN A 125 -6.38 2.58 7.89
C ASN A 125 -5.60 1.70 6.90
N TYR A 126 -5.58 2.12 5.64
CA TYR A 126 -4.92 1.43 4.54
C TYR A 126 -4.36 2.45 3.55
N ASN A 127 -3.23 2.12 2.95
CA ASN A 127 -2.70 2.75 1.74
C ASN A 127 -2.06 1.68 0.86
N ALA A 128 -2.22 1.81 -0.45
CA ALA A 128 -1.60 0.91 -1.42
C ALA A 128 -0.07 1.01 -1.39
N TRP A 129 0.61 -0.13 -1.55
CA TRP A 129 2.08 -0.17 -1.56
C TRP A 129 2.70 0.30 -2.87
N VAL A 130 1.90 0.91 -3.72
CA VAL A 130 2.37 1.67 -4.89
C VAL A 130 3.27 2.84 -4.47
N TYR A 131 2.92 3.50 -3.35
CA TYR A 131 3.77 4.47 -2.64
C TYR A 131 3.39 4.49 -1.16
N PHE A 132 4.15 3.83 -0.32
CA PHE A 132 3.83 3.75 1.09
C PHE A 132 5.08 3.81 1.97
N CYS A 133 5.22 4.88 2.74
CA CYS A 133 6.34 5.10 3.64
C CYS A 133 5.98 4.65 5.06
N ILE A 134 6.70 3.67 5.57
CA ILE A 134 6.44 2.96 6.82
C ILE A 134 7.51 3.32 7.85
N PRO A 135 7.15 3.73 9.08
CA PRO A 135 8.12 3.89 10.16
C PRO A 135 8.70 2.53 10.55
N LEU A 136 10.03 2.44 10.61
CA LEU A 136 10.71 1.17 10.85
C LEU A 136 10.37 0.57 12.23
N MET A 137 9.98 1.39 13.18
CA MET A 137 9.51 0.95 14.49
C MET A 137 8.19 0.16 14.45
N ALA A 138 7.41 0.30 13.37
CA ALA A 138 6.18 -0.48 13.18
C ALA A 138 6.45 -1.89 12.63
N ILE A 139 7.67 -2.17 12.18
CA ILE A 139 8.06 -3.45 11.59
C ILE A 139 8.84 -4.28 12.61
N SER A 140 8.44 -5.53 12.80
CA SER A 140 9.16 -6.53 13.61
C SER A 140 8.88 -7.93 13.07
N ASP A 141 9.60 -8.94 13.55
CA ASP A 141 9.37 -10.33 13.13
C ASP A 141 7.94 -10.81 13.35
N GLN A 142 7.22 -10.22 14.30
CA GLN A 142 5.82 -10.53 14.62
C GLN A 142 4.82 -9.64 13.87
N LYS A 143 5.32 -8.66 13.11
CA LYS A 143 4.53 -7.64 12.42
C LYS A 143 4.94 -7.52 10.95
N LEU A 144 5.31 -8.63 10.35
CA LEU A 144 5.53 -8.75 8.93
C LEU A 144 4.22 -9.03 8.20
N PRO A 145 4.12 -8.68 6.92
CA PRO A 145 2.94 -8.99 6.12
C PRO A 145 2.59 -10.47 6.13
N MET A 146 1.31 -10.78 6.21
CA MET A 146 0.84 -12.15 6.09
C MET A 146 1.18 -12.73 4.71
N PRO A 147 1.62 -14.00 4.60
CA PRO A 147 2.04 -14.61 3.34
C PRO A 147 0.86 -14.96 2.44
N LEU A 148 0.08 -13.97 2.05
CA LEU A 148 -1.13 -14.11 1.22
C LEU A 148 -0.82 -14.24 -0.27
N PHE A 149 0.43 -14.09 -0.66
CA PHE A 149 0.95 -14.09 -2.01
C PHE A 149 0.69 -12.75 -2.74
N VAL A 150 -0.58 -12.44 -3.01
CA VAL A 150 -1.02 -11.22 -3.69
C VAL A 150 -2.45 -10.89 -3.23
N ARG A 151 -2.78 -9.61 -3.13
CA ARG A 151 -4.10 -9.10 -2.69
C ARG A 151 -4.43 -9.43 -1.23
N GLY A 152 -4.63 -8.43 -0.44
CA GLY A 152 -5.02 -8.54 0.96
C GLY A 152 -3.88 -8.44 1.96
N ASP A 153 -2.64 -8.65 1.55
CA ASP A 153 -1.43 -8.48 2.37
C ASP A 153 -1.23 -7.03 2.83
N GLU A 154 -1.40 -6.08 1.93
CA GLU A 154 -1.34 -4.65 2.26
C GLU A 154 -2.43 -4.24 3.24
N MET A 155 -3.66 -4.72 3.03
CA MET A 155 -4.80 -4.43 3.91
C MET A 155 -4.60 -5.03 5.30
N GLU A 156 -4.17 -6.27 5.36
CA GLU A 156 -3.89 -6.96 6.63
C GLU A 156 -2.79 -6.23 7.40
N PHE A 157 -1.68 -5.95 6.73
CA PHE A 157 -0.57 -5.22 7.34
C PHE A 157 -1.00 -3.83 7.83
N GLY A 158 -1.75 -3.09 7.01
CA GLY A 158 -2.26 -1.76 7.36
C GLY A 158 -3.16 -1.81 8.60
N THR A 159 -4.18 -2.65 8.57
CA THR A 159 -5.14 -2.81 9.67
C THR A 159 -4.45 -3.20 11.00
N CYS A 160 -3.41 -4.03 10.94
CA CYS A 160 -2.70 -4.49 12.12
C CYS A 160 -1.66 -3.49 12.65
N ASN A 161 -1.04 -2.71 11.78
CA ASN A 161 0.16 -1.94 12.13
C ASN A 161 -0.02 -0.43 12.09
N ILE A 162 -0.90 0.11 11.25
CA ILE A 162 -1.10 1.56 11.14
C ILE A 162 -1.76 2.09 12.41
N ARG A 163 -1.14 3.11 13.00
CA ARG A 163 -1.68 3.86 14.13
C ARG A 163 -2.03 5.30 13.71
N LYS A 164 -1.18 5.89 12.91
CA LYS A 164 -1.33 7.23 12.35
C LYS A 164 -0.89 7.19 10.91
N LEU A 165 -1.75 7.57 9.99
CA LEU A 165 -1.47 7.61 8.58
C LEU A 165 -1.83 9.00 8.05
N LEU A 166 -0.94 9.57 7.27
CA LEU A 166 -1.12 10.82 6.55
C LEU A 166 -1.05 10.56 5.05
N GLU A 167 -2.14 10.85 4.36
CA GLU A 167 -2.12 11.00 2.91
C GLU A 167 -1.61 12.38 2.56
N MET A 168 -0.43 12.43 1.98
CA MET A 168 0.27 13.69 1.75
C MET A 168 -0.02 14.20 0.33
N ASN A 169 -0.76 15.31 0.22
CA ASN A 169 -1.00 15.96 -1.06
C ASN A 169 0.32 16.35 -1.75
N GLY A 170 0.38 16.10 -3.07
CA GLY A 170 1.58 16.28 -3.86
C GLY A 170 2.62 15.16 -3.72
N VAL A 171 2.25 14.06 -3.05
CA VAL A 171 2.99 12.80 -3.04
C VAL A 171 2.12 11.76 -3.72
N CYS A 172 2.59 11.22 -4.84
CA CYS A 172 1.83 10.28 -5.64
C CYS A 172 2.73 9.38 -6.47
N ALA A 173 2.12 8.31 -6.97
CA ALA A 173 2.70 7.45 -8.00
C ALA A 173 1.64 7.13 -9.06
N TRP A 174 2.07 6.97 -10.31
CA TRP A 174 1.21 6.56 -11.41
C TRP A 174 1.29 5.07 -11.63
N HIS A 175 0.14 4.44 -11.73
CA HIS A 175 0.02 3.02 -11.91
C HIS A 175 -1.03 2.67 -12.97
N ALA A 176 -0.84 1.56 -13.68
CA ALA A 176 -1.82 1.10 -14.65
C ALA A 176 -3.12 0.68 -13.95
N PRO A 177 -4.30 1.08 -14.47
CA PRO A 177 -5.58 0.70 -13.86
C PRO A 177 -5.76 -0.81 -13.74
N VAL A 178 -6.24 -1.25 -12.58
CA VAL A 178 -6.34 -2.68 -12.20
C VAL A 178 -7.32 -3.48 -13.08
N HIS A 179 -8.34 -2.83 -13.64
CA HIS A 179 -9.35 -3.51 -14.48
C HIS A 179 -8.78 -4.21 -15.71
N ASN A 180 -7.59 -3.84 -16.16
CA ASN A 180 -6.90 -4.51 -17.25
C ASN A 180 -6.21 -5.83 -16.83
N ARG A 181 -6.27 -6.20 -15.55
CA ARG A 181 -5.53 -7.34 -14.96
C ARG A 181 -6.45 -8.45 -14.43
N TYR A 182 -7.75 -8.41 -14.73
CA TYR A 182 -8.66 -9.46 -14.29
C TYR A 182 -8.31 -10.80 -14.94
N SER A 183 -8.06 -11.81 -14.11
CA SER A 183 -7.84 -13.19 -14.51
C SER A 183 -8.42 -14.12 -13.46
N PHE A 184 -8.73 -15.37 -13.84
CA PHE A 184 -9.16 -16.41 -12.87
C PHE A 184 -8.18 -16.55 -11.69
N PHE A 185 -6.90 -16.41 -11.96
CA PHE A 185 -5.86 -16.44 -10.95
C PHE A 185 -6.04 -15.32 -9.92
N MET A 186 -6.26 -14.08 -10.36
CA MET A 186 -6.50 -12.95 -9.47
C MET A 186 -7.79 -13.09 -8.67
N THR A 187 -8.89 -13.51 -9.33
CA THR A 187 -10.17 -13.76 -8.66
C THR A 187 -10.04 -14.82 -7.55
N TYR A 188 -9.29 -15.90 -7.82
CA TYR A 188 -9.00 -16.91 -6.80
C TYR A 188 -8.32 -16.31 -5.56
N TYR A 189 -7.27 -15.49 -5.73
CA TYR A 189 -6.56 -14.91 -4.60
C TYR A 189 -7.40 -13.86 -3.86
N VAL A 190 -8.13 -13.01 -4.58
CA VAL A 190 -9.05 -12.06 -3.97
C VAL A 190 -10.04 -12.79 -3.06
N LEU A 191 -10.74 -13.79 -3.59
CA LEU A 191 -11.74 -14.55 -2.84
C LEU A 191 -11.12 -15.31 -1.66
N ARG A 192 -10.04 -16.08 -1.92
CA ARG A 192 -9.35 -16.85 -0.89
C ARG A 192 -8.88 -15.95 0.25
N ASN A 193 -8.23 -14.85 -0.07
CA ASN A 193 -7.62 -13.97 0.93
C ASN A 193 -8.69 -13.21 1.71
N GLN A 194 -9.75 -12.76 1.04
CA GLN A 194 -10.88 -12.15 1.72
C GLN A 194 -11.55 -13.11 2.71
N LEU A 195 -11.72 -14.39 2.36
CA LEU A 195 -12.23 -15.40 3.29
C LEU A 195 -11.30 -15.62 4.48
N ILE A 196 -9.97 -15.65 4.25
CA ILE A 196 -8.97 -15.80 5.32
C ILE A 196 -9.02 -14.59 6.26
N LEU A 197 -8.99 -13.37 5.73
CA LEU A 197 -9.00 -12.16 6.52
C LEU A 197 -10.28 -12.02 7.34
N ASN A 198 -11.42 -12.32 6.73
CA ASN A 198 -12.69 -12.30 7.45
C ASN A 198 -12.71 -13.32 8.59
N ALA A 199 -12.21 -14.53 8.35
CA ALA A 199 -12.15 -15.56 9.39
C ALA A 199 -11.22 -15.20 10.56
N LEU A 200 -10.18 -14.40 10.30
CA LEU A 200 -9.21 -14.00 11.31
C LEU A 200 -9.63 -12.75 12.09
N TYR A 201 -10.24 -11.79 11.42
CA TYR A 201 -10.43 -10.46 11.98
C TYR A 201 -11.90 -10.10 12.25
N ASP A 202 -12.87 -10.75 11.59
CA ASP A 202 -14.30 -10.56 11.91
C ASP A 202 -14.83 -11.66 12.82
N ARG A 203 -15.02 -11.34 14.09
CA ARG A 203 -15.59 -12.27 15.09
C ARG A 203 -17.01 -12.75 14.76
N LYS A 204 -17.73 -12.06 13.89
CA LYS A 204 -19.10 -12.42 13.47
C LYS A 204 -19.12 -13.23 12.17
N PHE A 205 -17.95 -13.40 11.55
CA PHE A 205 -17.86 -14.14 10.30
C PHE A 205 -18.27 -15.61 10.49
N ASN A 206 -19.15 -16.09 9.65
CA ASN A 206 -19.70 -17.43 9.70
C ASN A 206 -19.97 -17.98 8.30
N ALA A 207 -20.49 -19.19 8.19
CA ALA A 207 -20.77 -19.82 6.91
C ALA A 207 -21.67 -18.99 5.96
N ARG A 208 -22.66 -18.25 6.51
CA ARG A 208 -23.50 -17.36 5.70
C ARG A 208 -22.70 -16.18 5.15
N GLY A 209 -21.82 -15.58 5.98
CA GLY A 209 -20.88 -14.54 5.54
C GLY A 209 -19.95 -15.04 4.45
N ALA A 210 -19.40 -16.26 4.59
CA ALA A 210 -18.55 -16.86 3.58
C ALA A 210 -19.27 -17.05 2.24
N VAL A 211 -20.52 -17.52 2.26
CA VAL A 211 -21.36 -17.61 1.07
C VAL A 211 -21.59 -16.24 0.45
N GLY A 212 -21.87 -15.20 1.26
CA GLY A 212 -22.02 -13.83 0.79
C GLY A 212 -20.77 -13.30 0.08
N VAL A 213 -19.59 -13.53 0.63
CA VAL A 213 -18.31 -13.17 -0.01
C VAL A 213 -18.13 -13.86 -1.37
N ILE A 214 -18.48 -15.14 -1.45
CA ILE A 214 -18.38 -15.89 -2.72
C ILE A 214 -19.29 -15.27 -3.79
N PHE A 215 -20.56 -15.04 -3.47
CA PHE A 215 -21.51 -14.46 -4.43
C PHE A 215 -21.20 -13.01 -4.83
N HIS A 216 -20.50 -12.26 -3.97
CA HIS A 216 -20.11 -10.88 -4.30
C HIS A 216 -18.95 -10.83 -5.30
N ASN A 217 -18.10 -11.85 -5.35
CA ASN A 217 -16.89 -11.89 -6.17
C ASN A 217 -17.01 -12.75 -7.44
N ILE A 218 -18.16 -13.36 -7.71
CA ILE A 218 -18.49 -14.09 -8.94
C ILE A 218 -19.44 -13.27 -9.79
#